data_ef82f21f45e2f654c3833c773333d815
#
_entry.id   ef82f21f45e2f654c3833c773333d815
#
_cell.length_a   1.000
_cell.length_b   1.000
_cell.length_c   1.000
_cell.angle_alpha   90.00
_cell.angle_beta   90.00
_cell.angle_gamma   90.00
#
_symmetry.space_group_name_H-M   'P 1'
#
loop_
_entity.id
_entity.type
_entity.pdbx_description
1 polymer ?
#
loop_
_entity_poly.entity_id
_entity_poly.type
_entity_poly.pdbx_seq_one_letter_code
_entity_poly.pdbx_strand_id
1 'polypeptide(L)'
;EFASAARAVKKADPKASLTYFSSDPNFLAGLVRQAGGRWYDVTDSTVKVIMTQDAASRKVADFWQKLINEGSIPVHEGYTPQVYKQMNEDTLISELYGIWDTALIAQNVPKGKGKWAVAPLPEWPDRPGGADMGGSATVVLKGSKNAEAAVRFATWMSTDPQAVSILISKGGLWPASTTGLANKALQKPDAFYSNDKVFVPFIDVAKNLKYDWVWGPTQVQAGQDMENNLVKVSKSYPMTKALADTQESTLAKLKKQGIKVG
;
A
#
# COMPACT_ATOMS: atom_id res chain seq x y z
N GLU A 1 -10.92 -5.75 17.21
CA GLU A 1 -9.79 -6.67 17.52
C GLU A 1 -8.45 -6.00 17.28
N PHE A 2 -8.13 -5.48 16.07
CA PHE A 2 -6.84 -4.87 15.74
C PHE A 2 -6.41 -3.77 16.73
N ALA A 3 -7.30 -2.80 17.03
CA ALA A 3 -7.01 -1.73 17.99
C ALA A 3 -6.74 -2.26 19.41
N SER A 4 -7.42 -3.33 19.81
CA SER A 4 -7.17 -3.97 21.11
C SER A 4 -5.81 -4.66 21.14
N ALA A 5 -5.41 -5.31 20.04
CA ALA A 5 -4.10 -5.92 19.92
C ALA A 5 -2.98 -4.86 19.96
N ALA A 6 -3.14 -3.73 19.26
CA ALA A 6 -2.17 -2.63 19.30
C ALA A 6 -1.95 -2.10 20.73
N ARG A 7 -3.02 -1.89 21.47
CA ARG A 7 -2.94 -1.47 22.89
C ARG A 7 -2.33 -2.53 23.79
N ALA A 8 -2.64 -3.82 23.54
CA ALA A 8 -2.11 -4.91 24.34
C ALA A 8 -0.58 -5.05 24.17
N VAL A 9 -0.09 -4.94 22.94
CA VAL A 9 1.36 -4.93 22.64
C VAL A 9 2.04 -3.76 23.36
N LYS A 10 1.49 -2.55 23.24
CA LYS A 10 2.05 -1.36 23.88
C LYS A 10 2.03 -1.42 25.40
N LYS A 11 1.03 -2.08 25.98
CA LYS A 11 0.94 -2.32 27.42
C LYS A 11 1.95 -3.36 27.90
N ALA A 12 2.18 -4.42 27.10
CA ALA A 12 3.11 -5.49 27.44
C ALA A 12 4.57 -5.03 27.35
N ASP A 13 4.91 -4.27 26.32
CA ASP A 13 6.21 -3.62 26.17
C ASP A 13 6.04 -2.19 25.64
N PRO A 14 6.32 -1.17 26.46
CA PRO A 14 6.25 0.24 26.06
C PRO A 14 7.15 0.62 24.89
N LYS A 15 8.18 -0.17 24.58
CA LYS A 15 9.06 0.04 23.40
C LYS A 15 8.52 -0.61 22.14
N ALA A 16 7.65 -1.61 22.28
CA ALA A 16 7.09 -2.33 21.14
C ALA A 16 5.85 -1.63 20.56
N SER A 17 5.57 -1.91 19.31
CA SER A 17 4.34 -1.53 18.62
C SER A 17 3.87 -2.71 17.75
N LEU A 18 2.53 -2.88 17.66
CA LEU A 18 1.96 -3.90 16.79
C LEU A 18 2.38 -3.68 15.34
N THR A 19 2.28 -2.44 14.89
CA THR A 19 2.68 -1.97 13.56
C THR A 19 2.94 -0.46 13.64
N TYR A 20 3.20 0.17 12.51
CA TYR A 20 3.28 1.62 12.35
C TYR A 20 2.27 2.11 11.31
N PHE A 21 1.93 3.39 11.35
CA PHE A 21 1.26 4.06 10.25
C PHE A 21 2.32 4.62 9.30
N SER A 22 2.32 4.12 8.06
CA SER A 22 3.27 4.60 7.06
C SER A 22 2.84 5.96 6.50
N SER A 23 3.80 6.88 6.37
CA SER A 23 3.58 8.16 5.67
C SER A 23 3.52 8.02 4.14
N ASP A 24 3.71 6.82 3.60
CA ASP A 24 3.51 6.55 2.17
C ASP A 24 2.05 6.81 1.78
N PRO A 25 1.78 7.69 0.80
CA PRO A 25 0.41 7.98 0.34
C PRO A 25 -0.30 6.75 -0.23
N ASN A 26 0.43 5.78 -0.80
CA ASN A 26 -0.15 4.54 -1.29
C ASN A 26 -0.63 3.64 -0.14
N PHE A 27 0.03 3.69 1.01
CA PHE A 27 -0.43 2.98 2.21
C PHE A 27 -1.81 3.50 2.64
N LEU A 28 -1.96 4.83 2.80
CA LEU A 28 -3.25 5.42 3.14
C LEU A 28 -4.29 5.14 2.05
N ALA A 29 -3.93 5.26 0.77
CA ALA A 29 -4.82 4.95 -0.35
C ALA A 29 -5.32 3.49 -0.29
N GLY A 30 -4.44 2.53 -0.01
CA GLY A 30 -4.79 1.12 0.17
C GLY A 30 -5.80 0.91 1.30
N LEU A 31 -5.59 1.54 2.46
CA LEU A 31 -6.51 1.48 3.60
C LEU A 31 -7.88 2.11 3.28
N VAL A 32 -7.89 3.25 2.56
CA VAL A 32 -9.13 3.92 2.14
C VAL A 32 -9.89 3.05 1.14
N ARG A 33 -9.21 2.42 0.18
CA ARG A 33 -9.80 1.46 -0.78
C ARG A 33 -10.38 0.25 -0.08
N GLN A 34 -9.67 -0.33 0.88
CA GLN A 34 -10.19 -1.41 1.70
C GLN A 34 -11.48 -1.01 2.40
N ALA A 35 -11.57 0.21 2.90
CA ALA A 35 -12.78 0.76 3.52
C ALA A 35 -13.88 1.17 2.52
N GLY A 36 -13.62 1.05 1.21
CA GLY A 36 -14.58 1.35 0.14
C GLY A 36 -14.62 2.81 -0.29
N GLY A 37 -13.59 3.58 0.01
CA GLY A 37 -13.48 4.98 -0.36
C GLY A 37 -12.78 5.24 -1.68
N ARG A 38 -12.78 6.51 -2.07
CA ARG A 38 -12.04 7.03 -3.23
C ARG A 38 -11.70 8.50 -3.03
N TRP A 39 -10.69 8.97 -3.77
CA TRP A 39 -10.22 10.36 -3.65
C TRP A 39 -10.62 11.24 -4.81
N TYR A 40 -10.99 10.64 -5.94
CA TYR A 40 -11.34 11.37 -7.16
C TYR A 40 -12.59 10.80 -7.80
N ASP A 41 -13.40 11.70 -8.38
CA ASP A 41 -14.37 11.38 -9.43
C ASP A 41 -13.89 12.09 -10.69
N VAL A 42 -13.53 11.30 -11.71
CA VAL A 42 -13.00 11.80 -12.98
C VAL A 42 -13.98 11.50 -14.08
N THR A 43 -14.37 12.53 -14.83
CA THR A 43 -15.17 12.43 -16.04
C THR A 43 -14.39 13.01 -17.22
N ASP A 44 -14.91 12.89 -18.44
CA ASP A 44 -14.29 13.44 -19.64
C ASP A 44 -14.07 14.96 -19.57
N SER A 45 -14.83 15.67 -18.75
CA SER A 45 -14.83 17.12 -18.70
C SER A 45 -14.47 17.72 -17.33
N THR A 46 -14.49 16.93 -16.26
CA THR A 46 -14.28 17.44 -14.89
C THR A 46 -13.53 16.47 -14.00
N VAL A 47 -12.80 17.02 -13.04
CA VAL A 47 -12.19 16.27 -11.94
C VAL A 47 -12.73 16.79 -10.62
N LYS A 48 -13.32 15.92 -9.80
CA LYS A 48 -13.63 16.22 -8.40
C LYS A 48 -12.59 15.59 -7.51
N VAL A 49 -12.10 16.33 -6.53
CA VAL A 49 -11.22 15.83 -5.48
C VAL A 49 -12.04 15.77 -4.20
N ILE A 50 -12.23 14.57 -3.67
CA ILE A 50 -13.20 14.32 -2.59
C ILE A 50 -12.58 13.67 -1.34
N MET A 51 -11.28 13.83 -1.13
CA MET A 51 -10.55 13.19 -0.01
C MET A 51 -11.19 13.47 1.35
N THR A 52 -11.68 14.71 1.56
CA THR A 52 -12.29 15.11 2.82
C THR A 52 -13.80 14.84 2.90
N GLN A 53 -14.48 14.69 1.77
CA GLN A 53 -15.92 14.39 1.70
C GLN A 53 -16.18 12.88 1.74
N ASP A 54 -15.21 12.06 1.33
CA ASP A 54 -15.33 10.61 1.32
C ASP A 54 -15.45 10.04 2.75
N ALA A 55 -16.51 9.31 3.00
CA ALA A 55 -16.80 8.79 4.33
C ALA A 55 -15.79 7.73 4.78
N ALA A 56 -15.29 6.91 3.84
CA ALA A 56 -14.30 5.89 4.14
C ALA A 56 -12.93 6.50 4.46
N SER A 57 -12.53 7.57 3.75
CA SER A 57 -11.31 8.32 4.06
C SER A 57 -11.35 8.88 5.48
N ARG A 58 -12.49 9.46 5.89
CA ARG A 58 -12.66 9.94 7.27
C ARG A 58 -12.64 8.80 8.29
N LYS A 59 -13.36 7.69 8.02
CA LYS A 59 -13.37 6.50 8.88
C LYS A 59 -11.97 5.97 9.13
N VAL A 60 -11.15 5.85 8.07
CA VAL A 60 -9.75 5.41 8.16
C VAL A 60 -8.91 6.42 8.94
N ALA A 61 -9.03 7.72 8.61
CA ALA A 61 -8.29 8.77 9.29
C ALA A 61 -8.59 8.80 10.79
N ASP A 62 -9.85 8.75 11.18
CA ASP A 62 -10.26 8.78 12.60
C ASP A 62 -9.77 7.54 13.36
N PHE A 63 -9.86 6.37 12.74
CA PHE A 63 -9.39 5.11 13.34
C PHE A 63 -7.90 5.14 13.65
N TRP A 64 -7.06 5.49 12.67
CA TRP A 64 -5.61 5.53 12.85
C TRP A 64 -5.19 6.70 13.73
N GLN A 65 -5.81 7.87 13.58
CA GLN A 65 -5.54 9.02 14.45
C GLN A 65 -5.76 8.71 15.92
N LYS A 66 -6.80 7.95 16.25
CA LYS A 66 -7.05 7.51 17.62
C LYS A 66 -5.89 6.69 18.17
N LEU A 67 -5.40 5.70 17.42
CA LEU A 67 -4.28 4.85 17.85
C LEU A 67 -2.95 5.62 17.96
N ILE A 68 -2.74 6.59 17.06
CA ILE A 68 -1.59 7.50 17.12
C ILE A 68 -1.67 8.39 18.36
N ASN A 69 -2.82 8.98 18.65
CA ASN A 69 -3.03 9.85 19.82
C ASN A 69 -2.86 9.11 21.14
N GLU A 70 -3.22 7.83 21.18
CA GLU A 70 -3.02 6.94 22.33
C GLU A 70 -1.55 6.50 22.49
N GLY A 71 -0.69 6.75 21.50
CA GLY A 71 0.69 6.29 21.46
C GLY A 71 0.82 4.78 21.22
N SER A 72 -0.26 4.12 20.79
CA SER A 72 -0.26 2.67 20.51
C SER A 72 0.39 2.34 19.18
N ILE A 73 0.31 3.25 18.20
CA ILE A 73 0.89 3.13 16.85
C ILE A 73 1.70 4.39 16.55
N PRO A 74 3.00 4.26 16.21
CA PRO A 74 3.81 5.38 15.74
C PRO A 74 3.55 5.69 14.26
N VAL A 75 3.95 6.89 13.82
CA VAL A 75 4.04 7.26 12.41
C VAL A 75 5.50 7.13 11.98
N HIS A 76 5.75 6.40 10.90
CA HIS A 76 7.07 6.23 10.30
C HIS A 76 7.02 6.38 8.78
N GLU A 77 8.13 6.79 8.21
CA GLU A 77 8.41 6.57 6.80
C GLU A 77 8.70 5.08 6.58
N GLY A 78 8.11 4.47 5.55
CA GLY A 78 8.32 3.06 5.22
C GLY A 78 9.72 2.78 4.67
N TYR A 79 10.16 1.51 4.72
CA TYR A 79 11.42 1.02 4.14
C TYR A 79 12.70 1.65 4.68
N THR A 80 12.64 2.30 5.83
CA THR A 80 13.83 2.92 6.43
C THR A 80 14.67 1.92 7.21
N PRO A 81 16.00 2.15 7.34
CA PRO A 81 16.85 1.34 8.21
C PRO A 81 16.33 1.25 9.65
N GLN A 82 15.66 2.31 10.14
CA GLN A 82 15.07 2.35 11.47
C GLN A 82 13.91 1.36 11.61
N VAL A 83 13.03 1.26 10.62
CA VAL A 83 11.92 0.30 10.61
C VAL A 83 12.46 -1.14 10.64
N TYR A 84 13.41 -1.47 9.74
CA TYR A 84 14.01 -2.81 9.74
C TYR A 84 14.81 -3.12 11.01
N LYS A 85 15.44 -2.13 11.63
CA LYS A 85 16.08 -2.29 12.93
C LYS A 85 15.06 -2.69 14.00
N GLN A 86 13.93 -2.01 14.08
CA GLN A 86 12.86 -2.32 15.02
C GLN A 86 12.29 -3.73 14.81
N MET A 87 12.13 -4.16 13.55
CA MET A 87 11.73 -5.54 13.22
C MET A 87 12.76 -6.57 13.67
N ASN A 88 14.06 -6.30 13.48
CA ASN A 88 15.16 -7.18 13.95
C ASN A 88 15.29 -7.24 15.48
N GLU A 89 14.79 -6.23 16.19
CA GLU A 89 14.79 -6.12 17.65
C GLU A 89 13.47 -6.60 18.29
N ASP A 90 12.55 -7.15 17.48
CA ASP A 90 11.22 -7.60 17.89
C ASP A 90 10.38 -6.47 18.57
N THR A 91 10.69 -5.19 18.28
CA THR A 91 9.95 -4.02 18.78
C THR A 91 8.90 -3.50 17.79
N LEU A 92 8.96 -3.93 16.54
CA LEU A 92 7.92 -3.79 15.54
C LEU A 92 7.54 -5.20 15.07
N ILE A 93 6.34 -5.67 15.43
CA ILE A 93 6.00 -7.10 15.36
C ILE A 93 5.10 -7.48 14.20
N SER A 94 4.56 -6.53 13.46
CA SER A 94 3.85 -6.76 12.21
C SER A 94 3.95 -5.55 11.26
N GLU A 95 3.66 -5.78 10.00
CA GLU A 95 3.56 -4.75 8.97
C GLU A 95 2.35 -5.02 8.08
N LEU A 96 1.62 -3.95 7.73
CA LEU A 96 0.50 -3.99 6.80
C LEU A 96 0.98 -3.37 5.49
N TYR A 97 1.36 -4.20 4.52
CA TYR A 97 1.97 -3.69 3.30
C TYR A 97 1.61 -4.53 2.07
N GLY A 98 2.19 -4.15 0.92
CA GLY A 98 2.00 -4.90 -0.32
C GLY A 98 2.88 -6.15 -0.37
N ILE A 99 2.57 -7.05 -1.31
CA ILE A 99 3.22 -8.36 -1.43
C ILE A 99 4.75 -8.29 -1.64
N TRP A 100 5.26 -7.24 -2.30
CA TRP A 100 6.71 -7.04 -2.52
C TRP A 100 7.50 -6.92 -1.23
N ASP A 101 6.84 -6.51 -0.16
CA ASP A 101 7.47 -6.33 1.12
C ASP A 101 7.89 -7.65 1.76
N THR A 102 7.28 -8.76 1.36
CA THR A 102 7.74 -10.10 1.78
C THR A 102 9.21 -10.33 1.43
N ALA A 103 9.65 -9.92 0.25
CA ALA A 103 11.05 -10.05 -0.15
C ALA A 103 11.95 -9.07 0.59
N LEU A 104 11.48 -7.84 0.84
CA LEU A 104 12.24 -6.82 1.56
C LEU A 104 12.43 -7.18 3.03
N ILE A 105 11.40 -7.71 3.70
CA ILE A 105 11.51 -8.21 5.08
C ILE A 105 12.50 -9.37 5.13
N ALA A 106 12.38 -10.36 4.24
CA ALA A 106 13.31 -11.50 4.22
C ALA A 106 14.78 -11.07 4.02
N GLN A 107 15.01 -10.00 3.25
CA GLN A 107 16.33 -9.46 2.97
C GLN A 107 16.88 -8.61 4.12
N ASN A 108 16.06 -7.79 4.77
CA ASN A 108 16.51 -6.76 5.70
C ASN A 108 16.30 -7.13 7.19
N VAL A 109 15.55 -8.22 7.46
CA VAL A 109 15.23 -8.67 8.82
C VAL A 109 15.74 -10.08 9.11
N PRO A 110 17.07 -10.34 8.99
CA PRO A 110 17.62 -11.70 9.11
C PRO A 110 17.34 -12.35 10.46
N LYS A 111 17.20 -11.59 11.56
CA LYS A 111 16.83 -12.11 12.89
C LYS A 111 15.36 -12.54 13.00
N GLY A 112 14.55 -12.17 12.03
CA GLY A 112 13.14 -12.54 11.92
C GLY A 112 12.89 -13.90 11.27
N LYS A 113 13.92 -14.57 10.75
CA LYS A 113 13.76 -15.87 10.09
C LYS A 113 13.05 -16.89 10.99
N GLY A 114 11.97 -17.47 10.47
CA GLY A 114 11.13 -18.42 11.19
C GLY A 114 10.15 -17.82 12.20
N LYS A 115 10.19 -16.49 12.41
CA LYS A 115 9.28 -15.77 13.32
C LYS A 115 8.12 -15.09 12.60
N TRP A 116 8.33 -14.68 11.34
CA TRP A 116 7.34 -13.97 10.53
C TRP A 116 6.42 -14.93 9.80
N ALA A 117 5.17 -14.56 9.68
CA ALA A 117 4.15 -15.25 8.89
C ALA A 117 3.32 -14.22 8.11
N VAL A 118 2.80 -14.63 6.96
CA VAL A 118 1.87 -13.81 6.17
C VAL A 118 0.43 -14.21 6.51
N ALA A 119 -0.41 -13.25 6.76
CA ALA A 119 -1.83 -13.41 7.05
C ALA A 119 -2.68 -12.40 6.25
N PRO A 120 -3.97 -12.65 6.04
CA PRO A 120 -4.88 -11.64 5.51
C PRO A 120 -4.87 -10.37 6.36
N LEU A 121 -5.11 -9.21 5.72
CA LEU A 121 -5.28 -7.94 6.43
C LEU A 121 -6.45 -8.01 7.40
N PRO A 122 -6.38 -7.28 8.54
CA PRO A 122 -7.55 -7.03 9.37
C PRO A 122 -8.66 -6.36 8.54
N GLU A 123 -9.87 -6.83 8.70
CA GLU A 123 -11.01 -6.39 7.89
C GLU A 123 -11.93 -5.43 8.65
N TRP A 124 -12.63 -4.59 7.92
CA TRP A 124 -13.75 -3.84 8.45
C TRP A 124 -14.97 -4.75 8.56
N PRO A 125 -15.73 -4.73 9.69
CA PRO A 125 -16.89 -5.62 9.85
C PRO A 125 -17.98 -5.46 8.78
N ASP A 126 -18.11 -4.23 8.28
CA ASP A 126 -19.10 -3.85 7.25
C ASP A 126 -18.55 -3.98 5.81
N ARG A 127 -17.26 -4.30 5.66
CA ARG A 127 -16.60 -4.46 4.37
C ARG A 127 -15.41 -5.44 4.48
N PRO A 128 -15.66 -6.74 4.41
CA PRO A 128 -14.60 -7.74 4.42
C PRO A 128 -13.79 -7.69 3.13
N GLY A 129 -12.53 -8.11 3.22
CA GLY A 129 -11.59 -8.20 2.10
C GLY A 129 -10.41 -7.27 2.22
N GLY A 130 -9.47 -7.45 1.32
CA GLY A 130 -8.25 -6.63 1.23
C GLY A 130 -8.39 -5.49 0.22
N ALA A 131 -7.26 -4.86 -0.06
CA ALA A 131 -7.11 -3.89 -1.14
C ALA A 131 -5.79 -4.12 -1.85
N ASP A 132 -5.64 -3.55 -3.03
CA ASP A 132 -4.34 -3.41 -3.66
C ASP A 132 -3.63 -2.15 -3.12
N MET A 133 -2.33 -2.20 -3.18
CA MET A 133 -1.47 -1.08 -2.80
C MET A 133 -0.48 -0.81 -3.92
N GLY A 134 -0.81 0.12 -4.82
CA GLY A 134 0.04 0.48 -5.93
C GLY A 134 0.13 -0.59 -7.04
N GLY A 135 1.29 -0.71 -7.61
CA GLY A 135 1.60 -1.55 -8.76
C GLY A 135 2.57 -0.85 -9.70
N SER A 136 3.04 -1.58 -10.72
CA SER A 136 3.98 -1.04 -11.70
C SER A 136 3.52 -1.37 -13.12
N ALA A 137 3.85 -0.49 -14.06
CA ALA A 137 3.62 -0.69 -15.48
C ALA A 137 4.91 -0.50 -16.26
N THR A 138 5.13 -1.35 -17.27
CA THR A 138 6.18 -1.15 -18.25
C THR A 138 5.62 -0.37 -19.42
N VAL A 139 6.21 0.78 -19.75
CA VAL A 139 5.76 1.67 -20.81
C VAL A 139 6.83 1.86 -21.87
N VAL A 140 6.41 2.11 -23.12
CA VAL A 140 7.29 2.51 -24.19
C VAL A 140 7.12 4.01 -24.42
N LEU A 141 8.23 4.76 -24.34
CA LEU A 141 8.19 6.20 -24.45
C LEU A 141 7.90 6.63 -25.90
N LYS A 142 7.13 7.72 -26.05
CA LYS A 142 6.90 8.36 -27.35
C LYS A 142 8.25 8.77 -27.96
N GLY A 143 8.47 8.41 -29.23
CA GLY A 143 9.71 8.68 -29.95
C GLY A 143 10.78 7.60 -29.83
N SER A 144 10.52 6.48 -29.14
CA SER A 144 11.40 5.31 -29.19
C SER A 144 11.61 4.85 -30.62
N LYS A 145 12.87 4.68 -31.03
CA LYS A 145 13.24 4.17 -32.36
C LYS A 145 12.93 2.67 -32.52
N ASN A 146 12.73 1.95 -31.44
CA ASN A 146 12.48 0.51 -31.38
C ASN A 146 11.14 0.19 -30.70
N ALA A 147 10.12 1.04 -30.91
CA ALA A 147 8.84 0.95 -30.18
C ALA A 147 8.18 -0.44 -30.29
N GLU A 148 8.15 -1.01 -31.50
CA GLU A 148 7.55 -2.33 -31.75
C GLU A 148 8.26 -3.45 -30.97
N ALA A 149 9.59 -3.48 -31.01
CA ALA A 149 10.38 -4.47 -30.27
C ALA A 149 10.22 -4.29 -28.75
N ALA A 150 10.16 -3.04 -28.28
CA ALA A 150 9.96 -2.72 -26.87
C ALA A 150 8.58 -3.16 -26.39
N VAL A 151 7.51 -2.95 -27.16
CA VAL A 151 6.16 -3.44 -26.85
C VAL A 151 6.13 -4.96 -26.80
N ARG A 152 6.72 -5.65 -27.77
CA ARG A 152 6.82 -7.12 -27.78
C ARG A 152 7.54 -7.64 -26.54
N PHE A 153 8.66 -7.02 -26.15
CA PHE A 153 9.41 -7.39 -24.95
C PHE A 153 8.58 -7.16 -23.67
N ALA A 154 7.95 -5.99 -23.52
CA ALA A 154 7.12 -5.68 -22.37
C ALA A 154 5.94 -6.65 -22.23
N THR A 155 5.30 -6.99 -23.37
CA THR A 155 4.20 -7.97 -23.39
C THR A 155 4.70 -9.35 -23.00
N TRP A 156 5.80 -9.83 -23.62
CA TRP A 156 6.41 -11.11 -23.29
C TRP A 156 6.77 -11.20 -21.81
N MET A 157 7.44 -10.21 -21.28
CA MET A 157 7.85 -10.17 -19.88
C MET A 157 6.66 -10.30 -18.91
N SER A 158 5.50 -9.72 -19.27
CA SER A 158 4.31 -9.69 -18.40
C SER A 158 3.38 -10.88 -18.60
N THR A 159 3.48 -11.64 -19.71
CA THR A 159 2.49 -12.67 -20.08
C THR A 159 3.08 -14.06 -20.33
N ASP A 160 4.37 -14.15 -20.69
CA ASP A 160 5.02 -15.44 -20.92
C ASP A 160 5.20 -16.22 -19.61
N PRO A 161 4.78 -17.49 -19.51
CA PRO A 161 4.84 -18.25 -18.28
C PRO A 161 6.24 -18.41 -17.69
N GLN A 162 7.28 -18.50 -18.53
CA GLN A 162 8.67 -18.64 -18.08
C GLN A 162 9.21 -17.29 -17.57
N ALA A 163 8.97 -16.22 -18.32
CA ALA A 163 9.33 -14.86 -17.89
C ALA A 163 8.65 -14.51 -16.56
N VAL A 164 7.35 -14.73 -16.43
CA VAL A 164 6.60 -14.51 -15.19
C VAL A 164 7.15 -15.38 -14.06
N SER A 165 7.49 -16.65 -14.31
CA SER A 165 8.09 -17.52 -13.29
C SER A 165 9.44 -17.01 -12.78
N ILE A 166 10.27 -16.43 -13.66
CA ILE A 166 11.55 -15.81 -13.31
C ILE A 166 11.31 -14.54 -12.47
N LEU A 167 10.38 -13.68 -12.89
CA LEU A 167 10.04 -12.46 -12.17
C LEU A 167 9.55 -12.75 -10.75
N ILE A 168 8.71 -13.77 -10.58
CA ILE A 168 8.25 -14.20 -9.25
C ILE A 168 9.42 -14.77 -8.43
N SER A 169 10.15 -15.75 -8.97
CA SER A 169 11.10 -16.54 -8.17
C SER A 169 12.44 -15.85 -7.94
N LYS A 170 12.83 -14.89 -8.78
CA LYS A 170 14.09 -14.17 -8.70
C LYS A 170 13.92 -12.69 -8.37
N GLY A 171 12.83 -12.09 -8.82
CA GLY A 171 12.55 -10.68 -8.63
C GLY A 171 11.59 -10.38 -7.48
N GLY A 172 10.94 -11.39 -6.89
CA GLY A 172 9.91 -11.18 -5.85
C GLY A 172 8.70 -10.39 -6.36
N LEU A 173 8.48 -10.39 -7.68
CA LEU A 173 7.43 -9.59 -8.31
C LEU A 173 6.11 -10.36 -8.39
N TRP A 174 5.02 -9.61 -8.21
CA TRP A 174 3.67 -10.13 -8.33
C TRP A 174 3.13 -10.02 -9.75
N PRO A 175 2.58 -11.09 -10.35
CA PRO A 175 2.04 -11.02 -11.71
C PRO A 175 0.70 -10.28 -11.74
N ALA A 176 0.54 -9.38 -12.71
CA ALA A 176 -0.73 -8.70 -12.95
C ALA A 176 -1.72 -9.55 -13.77
N SER A 177 -1.23 -10.56 -14.51
CA SER A 177 -2.08 -11.41 -15.34
C SER A 177 -2.78 -12.50 -14.52
N THR A 178 -4.03 -12.80 -14.87
CA THR A 178 -4.81 -13.87 -14.21
C THR A 178 -4.15 -15.25 -14.38
N THR A 179 -3.52 -15.50 -15.53
CA THR A 179 -2.72 -16.71 -15.78
C THR A 179 -1.47 -16.75 -14.90
N GLY A 180 -0.88 -15.60 -14.61
CA GLY A 180 0.26 -15.48 -13.70
C GLY A 180 -0.09 -15.88 -12.26
N LEU A 181 -1.32 -15.62 -11.81
CA LEU A 181 -1.78 -16.03 -10.46
C LEU A 181 -1.82 -17.55 -10.28
N ALA A 182 -1.91 -18.32 -11.36
CA ALA A 182 -1.83 -19.77 -11.35
C ALA A 182 -0.38 -20.31 -11.44
N ASN A 183 0.63 -19.45 -11.50
CA ASN A 183 2.02 -19.86 -11.66
C ASN A 183 2.51 -20.65 -10.44
N LYS A 184 3.11 -21.82 -10.69
CA LYS A 184 3.62 -22.70 -9.64
C LYS A 184 4.69 -22.07 -8.74
N ALA A 185 5.36 -21.00 -9.21
CA ALA A 185 6.33 -20.27 -8.40
C ALA A 185 5.68 -19.61 -7.17
N LEU A 186 4.40 -19.22 -7.25
CA LEU A 186 3.63 -18.69 -6.12
C LEU A 186 3.22 -19.73 -5.08
N GLN A 187 3.39 -21.03 -5.39
CA GLN A 187 3.08 -22.11 -4.46
C GLN A 187 4.31 -22.62 -3.70
N LYS A 188 5.49 -22.09 -4.02
CA LYS A 188 6.73 -22.50 -3.36
C LYS A 188 6.80 -21.91 -1.95
N PRO A 189 7.23 -22.70 -0.97
CA PRO A 189 7.52 -22.18 0.37
C PRO A 189 8.67 -21.17 0.31
N ASP A 190 8.62 -20.18 1.19
CA ASP A 190 9.74 -19.30 1.46
C ASP A 190 10.34 -19.67 2.82
N ALA A 191 11.62 -20.04 2.82
CA ALA A 191 12.32 -20.53 3.99
C ALA A 191 12.53 -19.44 5.10
N PHE A 192 12.25 -18.19 4.81
CA PHE A 192 12.28 -17.12 5.79
C PHE A 192 11.06 -17.14 6.69
N TYR A 193 9.87 -17.41 6.12
CA TYR A 193 8.60 -17.37 6.83
C TYR A 193 8.28 -18.68 7.55
N SER A 194 7.52 -18.60 8.63
CA SER A 194 7.07 -19.77 9.40
C SER A 194 5.89 -20.49 8.75
N ASN A 195 5.20 -19.88 7.78
CA ASN A 195 4.11 -20.50 7.03
C ASN A 195 4.53 -20.89 5.60
N ASP A 196 4.16 -22.10 5.20
CA ASP A 196 4.60 -22.71 3.93
C ASP A 196 4.06 -22.04 2.66
N LYS A 197 2.94 -21.30 2.77
CA LYS A 197 2.23 -20.73 1.61
C LYS A 197 2.08 -19.23 1.73
N VAL A 198 3.21 -18.54 1.69
CA VAL A 198 3.33 -17.09 1.88
C VAL A 198 2.44 -16.28 0.92
N PHE A 199 2.28 -16.74 -0.33
CA PHE A 199 1.56 -15.98 -1.34
C PHE A 199 0.06 -16.30 -1.45
N VAL A 200 -0.43 -17.34 -0.77
CA VAL A 200 -1.85 -17.74 -0.85
C VAL A 200 -2.80 -16.64 -0.37
N PRO A 201 -2.55 -15.94 0.75
CA PRO A 201 -3.43 -14.84 1.18
C PRO A 201 -3.56 -13.74 0.12
N PHE A 202 -2.49 -13.43 -0.60
CA PHE A 202 -2.51 -12.42 -1.67
C PHE A 202 -3.28 -12.89 -2.91
N ILE A 203 -3.19 -14.18 -3.27
CA ILE A 203 -3.96 -14.77 -4.37
C ILE A 203 -5.45 -14.66 -4.08
N ASP A 204 -5.87 -14.93 -2.86
CA ASP A 204 -7.27 -14.90 -2.46
C ASP A 204 -7.81 -13.45 -2.46
N VAL A 205 -7.01 -12.49 -1.98
CA VAL A 205 -7.35 -11.07 -2.11
C VAL A 205 -7.46 -10.66 -3.57
N ALA A 206 -6.48 -11.01 -4.42
CA ALA A 206 -6.45 -10.62 -5.83
C ALA A 206 -7.68 -11.11 -6.63
N LYS A 207 -8.21 -12.29 -6.30
CA LYS A 207 -9.44 -12.83 -6.93
C LYS A 207 -10.70 -12.03 -6.60
N ASN A 208 -10.71 -11.34 -5.46
CA ASN A 208 -11.87 -10.66 -4.90
C ASN A 208 -11.76 -9.14 -4.92
N LEU A 209 -10.65 -8.59 -5.48
CA LEU A 209 -10.46 -7.15 -5.58
C LEU A 209 -11.55 -6.49 -6.43
N LYS A 210 -12.08 -5.38 -5.92
CA LYS A 210 -12.96 -4.47 -6.68
C LYS A 210 -12.13 -3.31 -7.20
N TYR A 211 -12.09 -3.15 -8.50
CA TYR A 211 -11.29 -2.10 -9.18
C TYR A 211 -12.19 -0.89 -9.47
N ASP A 212 -12.46 -0.09 -8.46
CA ASP A 212 -13.26 1.14 -8.56
C ASP A 212 -12.44 2.41 -8.24
N TRP A 213 -11.13 2.27 -8.11
CA TRP A 213 -10.23 3.38 -7.81
C TRP A 213 -9.70 4.06 -9.07
N VAL A 214 -9.81 5.38 -9.08
CA VAL A 214 -9.27 6.23 -10.15
C VAL A 214 -8.28 7.21 -9.56
N TRP A 215 -7.10 7.29 -10.17
CA TRP A 215 -6.09 8.29 -9.83
C TRP A 215 -6.36 9.60 -10.56
N GLY A 216 -6.12 10.73 -9.89
CA GLY A 216 -6.27 12.06 -10.49
C GLY A 216 -5.13 12.41 -11.45
N PRO A 217 -5.34 13.38 -12.37
CA PRO A 217 -4.34 13.76 -13.38
C PRO A 217 -3.01 14.27 -12.80
N THR A 218 -3.02 14.81 -11.57
CA THR A 218 -1.83 15.34 -10.88
C THR A 218 -1.34 14.41 -9.77
N GLN A 219 -1.58 13.10 -9.89
CA GLN A 219 -1.37 12.14 -8.80
C GLN A 219 0.05 12.12 -8.22
N VAL A 220 1.08 12.23 -9.07
CA VAL A 220 2.48 12.22 -8.59
C VAL A 220 2.72 13.37 -7.59
N GLN A 221 2.24 14.57 -7.93
CA GLN A 221 2.40 15.71 -7.04
C GLN A 221 1.46 15.65 -5.82
N ALA A 222 0.24 15.17 -6.02
CA ALA A 222 -0.69 14.96 -4.91
C ALA A 222 -0.15 13.91 -3.92
N GLY A 223 0.52 12.87 -4.41
CA GLY A 223 1.23 11.90 -3.60
C GLY A 223 2.35 12.55 -2.78
N GLN A 224 3.20 13.35 -3.39
CA GLN A 224 4.27 14.07 -2.69
C GLN A 224 3.74 15.02 -1.62
N ASP A 225 2.66 15.76 -1.92
CA ASP A 225 2.02 16.65 -0.95
C ASP A 225 1.41 15.85 0.22
N MET A 226 0.77 14.70 -0.09
CA MET A 226 0.22 13.80 0.93
C MET A 226 1.31 13.25 1.84
N GLU A 227 2.41 12.75 1.31
CA GLU A 227 3.54 12.25 2.08
C GLU A 227 4.09 13.32 3.02
N ASN A 228 4.35 14.53 2.48
CA ASN A 228 4.82 15.70 3.26
C ASN A 228 3.85 16.10 4.38
N ASN A 229 2.57 15.79 4.24
CA ASN A 229 1.55 16.04 5.26
C ASN A 229 1.43 14.88 6.24
N LEU A 230 1.51 13.64 5.79
CA LEU A 230 1.39 12.46 6.65
C LEU A 230 2.54 12.33 7.65
N VAL A 231 3.76 12.73 7.30
CA VAL A 231 4.91 12.74 8.25
C VAL A 231 4.68 13.68 9.45
N LYS A 232 3.79 14.67 9.34
CA LYS A 232 3.45 15.62 10.40
C LYS A 232 2.35 15.12 11.33
N VAL A 233 1.68 14.01 10.96
CA VAL A 233 0.51 13.53 11.68
C VAL A 233 0.83 13.29 13.15
N SER A 234 0.08 13.98 14.00
CA SER A 234 0.24 14.05 15.46
C SER A 234 -1.06 14.52 16.12
N LYS A 235 -1.04 14.71 17.42
CA LYS A 235 -2.18 15.34 18.13
C LYS A 235 -2.47 16.76 17.66
N SER A 236 -1.45 17.54 17.30
CA SER A 236 -1.58 18.94 16.84
C SER A 236 -1.80 19.05 15.32
N TYR A 237 -1.51 18.02 14.56
CA TYR A 237 -1.74 17.96 13.12
C TYR A 237 -2.47 16.66 12.77
N PRO A 238 -3.79 16.62 12.89
CA PRO A 238 -4.56 15.39 12.70
C PRO A 238 -4.56 14.93 11.23
N MET A 239 -4.78 13.64 11.01
CA MET A 239 -4.81 13.03 9.67
C MET A 239 -5.89 13.64 8.76
N THR A 240 -7.01 14.05 9.33
CA THR A 240 -8.06 14.79 8.60
C THR A 240 -7.55 16.12 8.05
N LYS A 241 -6.62 16.80 8.76
CA LYS A 241 -5.95 17.98 8.26
C LYS A 241 -4.97 17.64 7.13
N ALA A 242 -4.23 16.55 7.24
CA ALA A 242 -3.36 16.09 6.16
C ALA A 242 -4.15 15.83 4.86
N LEU A 243 -5.32 15.21 4.96
CA LEU A 243 -6.24 15.04 3.82
C LEU A 243 -6.72 16.38 3.26
N ALA A 244 -7.10 17.35 4.13
CA ALA A 244 -7.60 18.66 3.72
C ALA A 244 -6.52 19.48 3.01
N ASP A 245 -5.33 19.58 3.58
CA ASP A 245 -4.22 20.34 3.01
C ASP A 245 -3.78 19.75 1.65
N THR A 246 -3.80 18.40 1.52
CA THR A 246 -3.50 17.72 0.25
C THR A 246 -4.59 17.96 -0.79
N GLN A 247 -5.86 17.91 -0.39
CA GLN A 247 -6.97 18.21 -1.29
C GLN A 247 -6.88 19.65 -1.81
N GLU A 248 -6.63 20.64 -0.93
CA GLU A 248 -6.48 22.05 -1.29
C GLU A 248 -5.35 22.25 -2.30
N SER A 249 -4.16 21.72 -2.02
CA SER A 249 -3.01 21.83 -2.94
C SER A 249 -3.28 21.15 -4.29
N THR A 250 -3.97 20.01 -4.28
CA THR A 250 -4.36 19.29 -5.51
C THR A 250 -5.32 20.12 -6.34
N LEU A 251 -6.36 20.69 -5.73
CA LEU A 251 -7.33 21.57 -6.40
C LEU A 251 -6.65 22.79 -7.01
N ALA A 252 -5.72 23.43 -6.28
CA ALA A 252 -4.96 24.57 -6.78
C ALA A 252 -4.13 24.21 -8.04
N LYS A 253 -3.50 23.04 -8.05
CA LYS A 253 -2.71 22.55 -9.20
C LYS A 253 -3.57 22.22 -10.41
N LEU A 254 -4.70 21.55 -10.21
CA LEU A 254 -5.64 21.25 -11.30
C LEU A 254 -6.12 22.54 -11.97
N LYS A 255 -6.52 23.55 -11.18
CA LYS A 255 -6.91 24.88 -11.70
C LYS A 255 -5.78 25.55 -12.47
N LYS A 256 -4.54 25.51 -11.95
CA LYS A 256 -3.35 26.09 -12.62
C LYS A 256 -3.07 25.43 -13.98
N GLN A 257 -3.41 24.14 -14.14
CA GLN A 257 -3.29 23.41 -15.39
C GLN A 257 -4.50 23.58 -16.32
N GLY A 258 -5.48 24.42 -15.96
CA GLY A 258 -6.68 24.64 -16.77
C GLY A 258 -7.67 23.47 -16.73
N ILE A 259 -7.49 22.53 -15.79
CA ILE A 259 -8.41 21.39 -15.62
C ILE A 259 -9.65 21.87 -14.88
N LYS A 260 -10.82 21.60 -15.44
CA LYS A 260 -12.09 21.98 -14.82
C LYS A 260 -12.33 21.13 -13.56
N VAL A 261 -12.47 21.80 -12.44
CA VAL A 261 -12.74 21.19 -11.14
C VAL A 261 -14.24 21.30 -10.86
N GLY A 262 -14.87 20.18 -10.50
CA GLY A 262 -16.30 20.07 -10.18
C GLY A 262 -16.59 20.19 -8.69
#